data_143c2228df669b3b050140a0c7e133b7
#
_entry.id   143c2228df669b3b050140a0c7e133b7
#
_cell.length_a   1.000
_cell.length_b   1.000
_cell.length_c   1.000
_cell.angle_alpha   90.00
_cell.angle_beta   90.00
_cell.angle_gamma   90.00
#
_symmetry.space_group_name_H-M   'P 1'
#
loop_
_entity.id
_entity.type
_entity.pdbx_description
1 polymer ?
#
loop_
_entity_poly.entity_id
_entity_poly.type
_entity_poly.pdbx_seq_one_letter_code
_entity_poly.pdbx_strand_id
1 'polypeptide(L)' 'QDFVVISATSAGEKTIRFPSEVDLYEVFEKKYYGKSVKIVRMQLKLGETKVFCLRGKI' A
#
# COMPACT_ATOMS: atom_id res chain seq x y z
N GLN A 1 -10.13 -8.52 -7.40
CA GLN A 1 -9.56 -7.23 -7.06
C GLN A 1 -9.72 -6.98 -5.58
N ASP A 2 -8.62 -6.83 -4.86
CA ASP A 2 -8.63 -6.74 -3.41
C ASP A 2 -8.28 -5.34 -2.94
N PHE A 3 -8.78 -4.99 -1.76
CA PHE A 3 -8.44 -3.73 -1.11
C PHE A 3 -7.67 -3.99 0.17
N VAL A 4 -6.71 -3.12 0.44
CA VAL A 4 -5.95 -3.15 1.69
C VAL A 4 -6.04 -1.77 2.34
N VAL A 5 -6.41 -1.75 3.61
CA VAL A 5 -6.46 -0.51 4.39
C VAL A 5 -5.30 -0.54 5.37
N ILE A 6 -4.50 0.51 5.36
CA ILE A 6 -3.36 0.64 6.26
C ILE A 6 -3.55 1.87 7.10
N SER A 7 -3.58 1.68 8.42
CA SER A 7 -3.70 2.77 9.38
C SER A 7 -2.44 2.81 10.23
N ALA A 8 -1.87 3.99 10.38
CA ALA A 8 -0.64 4.15 11.14
C ALA A 8 -0.98 4.46 12.60
N THR A 9 -0.53 3.59 13.50
CA THR A 9 -0.63 3.82 14.95
C THR A 9 0.60 4.53 15.49
N SER A 10 1.62 4.69 14.64
CA SER A 10 2.82 5.45 14.95
C SER A 10 3.34 6.07 13.66
N ALA A 11 4.04 7.18 13.78
CA ALA A 11 4.66 7.82 12.63
C ALA A 11 5.92 7.07 12.22
N GLY A 12 6.29 7.18 10.94
CA GLY A 12 7.54 6.65 10.45
C GLY A 12 7.40 5.81 9.20
N GLU A 13 8.50 5.17 8.82
CA GLU A 13 8.52 4.31 7.65
C GLU A 13 7.82 3.00 7.92
N LYS A 14 6.95 2.60 7.00
CA LYS A 14 6.23 1.33 7.06
C LYS A 14 6.63 0.49 5.86
N THR A 15 6.88 -0.79 6.11
CA THR A 15 7.20 -1.75 5.06
C THR A 15 6.08 -2.77 4.96
N ILE A 16 5.56 -2.96 3.75
CA ILE A 16 4.48 -3.89 3.50
C ILE A 16 4.97 -4.94 2.51
N ARG A 17 4.75 -6.20 2.83
CA ARG A 17 5.17 -7.32 2.00
C ARG A 17 3.96 -8.08 1.50
N PHE A 18 4.02 -8.47 0.23
CA PHE A 18 2.97 -9.25 -0.41
C PHE A 18 3.52 -10.61 -0.83
N PRO A 19 2.67 -11.65 -0.85
CA PRO A 19 3.14 -12.99 -1.25
C PRO A 19 3.47 -13.12 -2.73
N SER A 20 2.93 -12.23 -3.57
CA SER A 20 3.21 -12.21 -5.00
C SER A 20 3.28 -10.77 -5.48
N GLU A 21 3.73 -10.57 -6.71
CA GLU A 21 3.80 -9.23 -7.28
C GLU A 21 2.42 -8.63 -7.44
N VAL A 22 2.27 -7.39 -7.02
CA VAL A 22 1.01 -6.65 -7.13
C VAL A 22 1.27 -5.25 -7.64
N ASP A 23 0.24 -4.67 -8.23
CA ASP A 23 0.19 -3.24 -8.52
C ASP A 23 -0.58 -2.59 -7.38
N LEU A 24 0.03 -1.60 -6.76
CA LEU A 24 -0.52 -0.97 -5.57
C LEU A 24 -1.00 0.44 -5.90
N TYR A 25 -2.30 0.61 -5.94
CA TYR A 25 -2.94 1.87 -6.33
C TYR A 25 -3.65 2.48 -5.13
N GLU A 26 -3.24 3.70 -4.74
CA GLU A 26 -3.88 4.42 -3.63
C GLU A 26 -5.14 5.12 -4.15
N VAL A 27 -6.28 4.76 -3.57
CA VAL A 27 -7.59 5.13 -4.08
C VAL A 27 -7.87 6.63 -3.93
N PHE A 28 -7.52 7.22 -2.80
CA PHE A 28 -7.82 8.63 -2.54
C PHE A 28 -6.85 9.57 -3.24
N GLU A 29 -5.58 9.22 -3.29
CA GLU A 29 -4.57 10.01 -3.99
C GLU A 29 -4.60 9.76 -5.50
N LYS A 30 -5.23 8.67 -5.92
CA LYS A 30 -5.37 8.27 -7.33
C LYS A 30 -4.01 8.13 -8.00
N LYS A 31 -3.10 7.45 -7.31
CA LYS A 31 -1.77 7.20 -7.88
C LYS A 31 -1.25 5.84 -7.44
N TYR A 32 -0.33 5.32 -8.24
CA TYR A 32 0.34 4.06 -7.93
C TYR A 32 1.47 4.30 -6.95
N TYR A 33 1.55 3.45 -5.94
CA TYR A 33 2.68 3.41 -5.02
C TYR A 33 3.73 2.40 -5.46
N GLY A 34 3.34 1.46 -6.31
CA GLY A 34 4.25 0.50 -6.89
C GLY A 34 3.55 -0.33 -7.95
N LYS A 35 4.32 -0.81 -8.93
CA LYS A 35 3.83 -1.71 -9.97
C LYS A 35 4.70 -2.95 -10.01
N SER A 36 4.05 -4.12 -10.01
CA SER A 36 4.74 -5.41 -10.00
C SER A 36 5.74 -5.51 -8.86
N VAL A 37 5.29 -5.16 -7.66
CA VAL A 37 6.15 -5.13 -6.48
C VAL A 37 5.67 -6.12 -5.43
N LYS A 38 6.61 -6.67 -4.66
CA LYS A 38 6.32 -7.52 -3.52
C LYS A 38 6.55 -6.80 -2.20
N ILE A 39 7.36 -5.75 -2.22
CA ILE A 39 7.69 -4.98 -1.02
C ILE A 39 7.49 -3.51 -1.34
N VAL A 40 6.77 -2.81 -0.47
CA VAL A 40 6.54 -1.38 -0.61
C VAL A 40 6.90 -0.72 0.72
N ARG A 41 7.63 0.39 0.63
CA ARG A 41 7.96 1.21 1.79
C ARG A 41 7.32 2.57 1.63
N MET A 42 6.74 3.07 2.72
CA MET A 42 6.11 4.38 2.70
C MET A 42 6.23 5.05 4.06
N GLN A 43 6.24 6.38 4.05
CA GLN A 43 6.21 7.18 5.27
C GLN A 43 4.78 7.52 5.61
N LEU A 44 4.36 7.22 6.83
CA LEU A 44 3.02 7.55 7.31
C LEU A 44 3.11 8.40 8.56
N LYS A 45 2.18 9.32 8.69
CA LYS A 45 2.01 10.12 9.90
C LYS A 45 1.09 9.39 10.86
N LEU A 46 1.20 9.70 12.15
CA LEU A 46 0.31 9.14 13.15
C LEU A 46 -1.14 9.42 12.78
N GLY A 47 -1.96 8.39 12.75
CA GLY A 47 -3.39 8.50 12.41
C GLY A 47 -3.67 8.53 10.92
N GLU A 48 -2.66 8.53 10.08
CA GLU A 48 -2.86 8.52 8.63
C GLU A 48 -3.37 7.16 8.16
N THR A 49 -4.34 7.18 7.24
CA THR A 49 -4.92 5.97 6.68
C THR A 49 -4.77 5.99 5.17
N LYS A 50 -4.31 4.88 4.62
CA LYS A 50 -4.20 4.67 3.17
C LYS A 50 -5.08 3.51 2.75
N VAL A 51 -5.79 3.67 1.65
CA VAL A 51 -6.60 2.60 1.07
C VAL A 51 -6.04 2.26 -0.29
N PHE A 52 -5.61 1.02 -0.44
CA PHE A 52 -5.01 0.56 -1.68
C PHE A 52 -5.89 -0.45 -2.38
N CYS A 53 -5.94 -0.35 -3.69
CA CYS A 53 -6.52 -1.36 -4.55
C CYS A 53 -5.37 -2.21 -5.10
N LEU A 54 -5.44 -3.50 -4.86
CA LEU A 54 -4.42 -4.43 -5.32
C LEU A 54 -4.85 -5.05 -6.64
N ARG A 55 -4.00 -4.94 -7.64
CA ARG A 55 -4.19 -5.67 -8.89
C ARG A 55 -3.10 -6.71 -8.94
N GLY A 56 -3.43 -7.88 -8.47
CA GLY A 56 -2.48 -8.96 -8.38
C GLY A 56 -2.31 -9.69 -9.68
N LYS A 57 -1.07 -10.12 -9.92
CA LYS A 57 -0.78 -11.10 -10.95
C LYS A 57 -0.69 -12.44 -10.22
N ILE A 58 -1.81 -13.05 -10.13
CA ILE A 58 -1.89 -14.35 -9.45
C ILE A 58 -1.70 -15.45 -10.48
#